data_76c3b024baecbffaca7eb86df7906213
#
_entry.id   76c3b024baecbffaca7eb86df7906213
#
_cell.length_a   1.000
_cell.length_b   1.000
_cell.length_c   1.000
_cell.angle_alpha   90.00
_cell.angle_beta   90.00
_cell.angle_gamma   90.00
#
_symmetry.space_group_name_H-M   'P 1'
#
loop_
_entity.id
_entity.type
_entity.pdbx_description
1 polymer ?
#
loop_
_entity_poly.entity_id
_entity_poly.type
_entity_poly.pdbx_seq_one_letter_code
_entity_poly.pdbx_strand_id
1 'polypeptide(L)'
;MAAKRSRKSANSKSKPARKPGGPAKPASAARKAARPKRAYVVRNSPIHGRGVFATRTIPKGMDIVEYRGRRISVDEADNLPDSDPRNPFHTFLFELNDGRVIDAGVRGNAARWINHSCQPNCVPYEDDEGRVFIEAKRVIRAGEELSYDYRLNVPGRRSARLLANYACRCGAPRCRGSMLDPRKK
;
A
#
# COMPACT_ATOMS: atom_id res chain seq x y z
N MET A 1 12.21 21.50 -15.96
CA MET A 1 11.44 21.55 -14.70
C MET A 1 11.15 20.13 -14.29
N ALA A 2 11.80 19.64 -13.23
CA ALA A 2 11.61 18.27 -12.74
C ALA A 2 10.16 18.09 -12.26
N ALA A 3 9.45 17.08 -12.77
CA ALA A 3 8.13 16.72 -12.30
C ALA A 3 8.26 16.24 -10.84
N LYS A 4 7.67 16.99 -9.89
CA LYS A 4 7.62 16.55 -8.49
C LYS A 4 6.87 15.23 -8.40
N ARG A 5 7.51 14.21 -7.85
CA ARG A 5 6.99 12.84 -7.73
C ARG A 5 5.88 12.76 -6.68
N SER A 6 4.93 11.88 -6.91
CA SER A 6 3.88 11.58 -5.94
C SER A 6 4.32 10.49 -4.97
N ARG A 7 3.93 10.62 -3.71
CA ARG A 7 4.19 9.65 -2.64
C ARG A 7 2.89 9.16 -2.06
N LYS A 8 2.86 7.87 -1.73
CA LYS A 8 1.76 7.25 -1.01
C LYS A 8 1.93 7.54 0.49
N SER A 9 0.85 7.83 1.21
CA SER A 9 0.90 8.15 2.64
C SER A 9 0.13 7.12 3.46
N ALA A 10 0.64 6.78 4.64
CA ALA A 10 -0.12 6.04 5.65
C ALA A 10 -1.13 6.95 6.32
N ASN A 11 -2.31 6.42 6.65
CA ASN A 11 -3.27 7.15 7.46
C ASN A 11 -2.77 7.12 8.91
N SER A 12 -2.62 8.28 9.56
CA SER A 12 -1.99 8.49 10.87
C SER A 12 -2.82 7.97 12.06
N LYS A 13 -3.27 6.71 12.03
CA LYS A 13 -3.83 6.06 13.21
C LYS A 13 -2.92 4.89 13.58
N SER A 14 -2.08 5.10 14.61
CA SER A 14 -1.40 4.03 15.32
C SER A 14 -2.46 3.04 15.84
N LYS A 15 -2.23 1.76 15.64
CA LYS A 15 -3.07 0.69 16.19
C LYS A 15 -2.86 0.69 17.71
N PRO A 16 -3.90 0.73 18.56
CA PRO A 16 -3.71 0.69 20.01
C PRO A 16 -3.01 -0.61 20.40
N ALA A 17 -2.06 -0.53 21.34
CA ALA A 17 -1.28 -1.65 21.87
C ALA A 17 -2.19 -2.78 22.34
N ARG A 18 -1.94 -4.02 21.88
CA ARG A 18 -2.60 -5.23 22.38
C ARG A 18 -2.15 -5.49 23.82
N LYS A 19 -3.10 -5.58 24.76
CA LYS A 19 -2.84 -5.98 26.15
C LYS A 19 -2.22 -7.38 26.19
N PRO A 20 -1.23 -7.65 27.06
CA PRO A 20 -0.67 -8.99 27.25
C PRO A 20 -1.71 -9.88 27.93
N GLY A 21 -2.11 -10.94 27.30
CA GLY A 21 -3.05 -11.94 27.83
C GLY A 21 -2.33 -13.21 28.28
N GLY A 22 -2.48 -13.56 29.52
CA GLY A 22 -2.59 -14.83 30.18
C GLY A 22 -1.63 -16.02 29.88
N PRO A 23 -1.49 -16.98 30.83
CA PRO A 23 -0.36 -17.91 30.93
C PRO A 23 -0.34 -19.00 29.85
N ALA A 24 0.88 -19.34 29.44
CA ALA A 24 1.21 -20.36 28.46
C ALA A 24 0.78 -21.77 28.92
N LYS A 25 0.15 -22.53 28.01
CA LYS A 25 -0.02 -23.99 28.12
C LYS A 25 1.17 -24.74 27.50
N PRO A 26 1.48 -25.96 27.99
CA PRO A 26 2.73 -26.64 27.68
C PRO A 26 2.84 -27.14 26.23
N ALA A 27 4.09 -27.26 25.81
CA ALA A 27 4.51 -27.67 24.49
C ALA A 27 4.06 -29.11 24.14
N SER A 28 3.39 -29.24 23.00
CA SER A 28 3.13 -30.49 22.31
C SER A 28 3.97 -30.55 21.04
N ALA A 29 4.61 -31.70 20.84
CA ALA A 29 5.53 -32.13 19.80
C ALA A 29 5.48 -31.39 18.45
N ALA A 30 6.64 -30.89 18.01
CA ALA A 30 6.88 -30.21 16.75
C ALA A 30 6.63 -31.11 15.53
N ARG A 31 5.43 -31.08 14.96
CA ARG A 31 5.23 -31.39 13.55
C ARG A 31 5.83 -30.19 12.79
N LYS A 32 6.80 -30.43 11.90
CA LYS A 32 7.25 -29.40 10.92
C LYS A 32 6.02 -28.83 10.22
N ALA A 33 5.55 -27.68 10.70
CA ALA A 33 4.43 -26.97 10.10
C ALA A 33 4.85 -26.55 8.70
N ALA A 34 4.15 -27.05 7.68
CA ALA A 34 4.30 -26.57 6.33
C ALA A 34 4.15 -25.04 6.38
N ARG A 35 5.12 -24.32 5.80
CA ARG A 35 5.09 -22.85 5.71
C ARG A 35 3.70 -22.43 5.24
N PRO A 36 2.97 -21.57 5.97
CA PRO A 36 1.61 -21.21 5.57
C PRO A 36 1.66 -20.65 4.15
N LYS A 37 0.90 -21.25 3.23
CA LYS A 37 0.79 -20.76 1.85
C LYS A 37 0.40 -19.28 1.92
N ARG A 38 1.13 -18.42 1.20
CA ARG A 38 0.84 -16.97 1.12
C ARG A 38 -0.64 -16.77 0.84
N ALA A 39 -1.26 -15.85 1.58
CA ALA A 39 -2.69 -15.54 1.41
C ALA A 39 -2.98 -14.76 0.11
N TYR A 40 -1.98 -14.51 -0.72
CA TYR A 40 -2.08 -13.71 -1.93
C TYR A 40 -1.14 -14.18 -3.04
N VAL A 41 -1.45 -13.78 -4.27
CA VAL A 41 -0.65 -13.99 -5.49
C VAL A 41 -0.63 -12.70 -6.32
N VAL A 42 0.45 -12.49 -7.07
CA VAL A 42 0.58 -11.37 -8.02
C VAL A 42 0.24 -11.86 -9.42
N ARG A 43 -0.66 -11.15 -10.12
CA ARG A 43 -1.05 -11.42 -11.52
C ARG A 43 -1.41 -10.12 -12.23
N ASN A 44 -1.76 -10.18 -13.53
CA ASN A 44 -2.24 -9.02 -14.27
C ASN A 44 -3.54 -8.49 -13.65
N SER A 45 -3.68 -7.18 -13.58
CA SER A 45 -4.81 -6.48 -12.98
C SER A 45 -5.65 -5.78 -14.05
N PRO A 46 -6.98 -5.82 -13.93
CA PRO A 46 -7.87 -5.01 -14.77
C PRO A 46 -7.81 -3.52 -14.43
N ILE A 47 -7.27 -3.14 -13.25
CA ILE A 47 -7.13 -1.74 -12.83
C ILE A 47 -5.92 -1.11 -13.50
N HIS A 48 -4.72 -1.69 -13.28
CA HIS A 48 -3.47 -1.21 -13.87
C HIS A 48 -2.37 -2.28 -13.74
N GLY A 49 -1.71 -2.61 -14.84
CA GLY A 49 -0.53 -3.46 -14.87
C GLY A 49 -0.65 -4.76 -14.07
N ARG A 50 0.09 -4.85 -12.97
CA ARG A 50 0.03 -5.99 -12.03
C ARG A 50 -0.83 -5.65 -10.82
N GLY A 51 -1.44 -6.66 -10.22
CA GLY A 51 -2.22 -6.56 -8.99
C GLY A 51 -1.94 -7.72 -8.04
N VAL A 52 -2.36 -7.57 -6.80
CA VAL A 52 -2.25 -8.59 -5.74
C VAL A 52 -3.63 -9.13 -5.44
N PHE A 53 -3.81 -10.44 -5.51
CA PHE A 53 -5.11 -11.09 -5.38
C PHE A 53 -5.10 -12.09 -4.24
N ALA A 54 -6.17 -12.11 -3.44
CA ALA A 54 -6.35 -13.07 -2.37
C ALA A 54 -6.44 -14.50 -2.92
N THR A 55 -5.69 -15.45 -2.34
CA THR A 55 -5.74 -16.89 -2.69
C THR A 55 -6.69 -17.67 -1.81
N ARG A 56 -7.14 -17.09 -0.71
CA ARG A 56 -8.11 -17.62 0.26
C ARG A 56 -8.84 -16.46 0.92
N THR A 57 -9.90 -16.74 1.65
CA THR A 57 -10.57 -15.73 2.46
C THR A 57 -9.61 -15.16 3.51
N ILE A 58 -9.55 -13.82 3.58
CA ILE A 58 -8.75 -13.04 4.53
C ILE A 58 -9.72 -12.35 5.48
N PRO A 59 -9.65 -12.61 6.79
CA PRO A 59 -10.53 -11.97 7.76
C PRO A 59 -10.18 -10.47 7.94
N LYS A 60 -11.17 -9.66 8.33
CA LYS A 60 -10.96 -8.27 8.71
C LYS A 60 -9.95 -8.15 9.85
N GLY A 61 -9.07 -7.14 9.78
CA GLY A 61 -8.04 -6.86 10.78
C GLY A 61 -6.81 -7.75 10.69
N MET A 62 -6.71 -8.61 9.64
CA MET A 62 -5.52 -9.42 9.40
C MET A 62 -4.46 -8.61 8.67
N ASP A 63 -3.23 -8.60 9.20
CA ASP A 63 -2.05 -8.11 8.50
C ASP A 63 -1.69 -9.08 7.36
N ILE A 64 -1.80 -8.60 6.12
CA ILE A 64 -1.64 -9.43 4.93
C ILE A 64 -0.18 -9.49 4.51
N VAL A 65 0.47 -8.31 4.48
CA VAL A 65 1.83 -8.15 3.99
C VAL A 65 2.43 -6.85 4.50
N GLU A 66 3.72 -6.88 4.86
CA GLU A 66 4.52 -5.68 5.11
C GLU A 66 4.91 -5.02 3.78
N TYR A 67 4.79 -3.70 3.68
CA TYR A 67 5.27 -2.92 2.53
C TYR A 67 6.77 -2.69 2.68
N ARG A 68 7.57 -3.41 1.91
CA ARG A 68 9.03 -3.39 2.01
C ARG A 68 9.68 -2.66 0.85
N GLY A 69 10.85 -2.07 1.14
CA GLY A 69 11.70 -1.39 0.19
C GLY A 69 12.92 -0.78 0.87
N ARG A 70 13.71 -0.05 0.11
CA ARG A 70 14.82 0.75 0.62
C ARG A 70 14.26 2.00 1.29
N ARG A 71 14.72 2.34 2.50
CA ARG A 71 14.37 3.60 3.17
C ARG A 71 15.31 4.70 2.72
N ILE A 72 14.75 5.82 2.30
CA ILE A 72 15.45 6.98 1.75
C ILE A 72 14.88 8.27 2.32
N SER A 73 15.61 9.36 2.19
CA SER A 73 15.09 10.69 2.51
C SER A 73 14.10 11.18 1.45
N VAL A 74 13.35 12.22 1.78
CA VAL A 74 12.46 12.91 0.84
C VAL A 74 13.25 13.49 -0.32
N ASP A 75 14.39 14.12 -0.04
CA ASP A 75 15.24 14.71 -1.09
C ASP A 75 15.77 13.64 -2.05
N GLU A 76 16.18 12.48 -1.54
CA GLU A 76 16.60 11.36 -2.39
C GLU A 76 15.42 10.85 -3.22
N ALA A 77 14.22 10.73 -2.66
CA ALA A 77 13.03 10.29 -3.38
C ALA A 77 12.64 11.26 -4.52
N ASP A 78 12.78 12.57 -4.29
CA ASP A 78 12.47 13.60 -5.30
C ASP A 78 13.47 13.62 -6.47
N ASN A 79 14.71 13.14 -6.24
CA ASN A 79 15.78 13.07 -7.23
C ASN A 79 15.94 11.69 -7.89
N LEU A 80 15.09 10.71 -7.56
CA LEU A 80 15.16 9.40 -8.22
C LEU A 80 14.89 9.50 -9.74
N PRO A 81 15.54 8.71 -10.59
CA PRO A 81 15.17 8.59 -11.99
C PRO A 81 13.77 7.99 -12.16
N ASP A 82 13.09 8.28 -13.26
CA ASP A 82 11.76 7.73 -13.52
C ASP A 82 11.79 6.20 -13.56
N SER A 83 10.89 5.55 -12.80
CA SER A 83 10.78 4.09 -12.77
C SER A 83 10.32 3.52 -14.11
N ASP A 84 9.49 4.27 -14.84
CA ASP A 84 9.09 4.01 -16.23
C ASP A 84 9.06 5.35 -16.98
N PRO A 85 10.00 5.59 -17.94
CA PRO A 85 10.02 6.83 -18.73
C PRO A 85 8.73 7.10 -19.50
N ARG A 86 7.94 6.05 -19.84
CA ARG A 86 6.64 6.17 -20.52
C ARG A 86 5.52 6.54 -19.56
N ASN A 87 5.73 6.35 -18.25
CA ASN A 87 4.78 6.70 -17.20
C ASN A 87 5.53 7.22 -15.96
N PRO A 88 6.08 8.45 -16.02
CA PRO A 88 6.92 9.02 -14.96
C PRO A 88 6.17 9.24 -13.64
N PHE A 89 4.83 9.15 -13.64
CA PHE A 89 3.99 9.27 -12.45
C PHE A 89 3.76 7.94 -11.73
N HIS A 90 4.20 6.81 -12.34
CA HIS A 90 4.11 5.49 -11.73
C HIS A 90 5.32 5.25 -10.84
N THR A 91 5.14 5.38 -9.54
CA THR A 91 6.18 5.20 -8.54
C THR A 91 5.78 4.14 -7.51
N PHE A 92 6.78 3.54 -6.86
CA PHE A 92 6.61 2.61 -5.74
C PHE A 92 7.02 3.23 -4.41
N LEU A 93 6.76 4.54 -4.25
CA LEU A 93 7.16 5.32 -3.09
C LEU A 93 6.04 5.34 -2.05
N PHE A 94 6.42 5.13 -0.78
CA PHE A 94 5.52 5.19 0.36
C PHE A 94 6.11 6.13 1.43
N GLU A 95 5.40 7.20 1.78
CA GLU A 95 5.82 8.20 2.76
C GLU A 95 5.52 7.70 4.18
N LEU A 96 6.51 7.79 5.08
CA LEU A 96 6.42 7.41 6.49
C LEU A 96 6.08 8.61 7.37
N ASN A 97 5.58 8.34 8.59
CA ASN A 97 5.22 9.37 9.55
C ASN A 97 6.44 10.18 10.04
N ASP A 98 7.64 9.59 9.99
CA ASP A 98 8.91 10.25 10.36
C ASP A 98 9.52 11.09 9.21
N GLY A 99 8.81 11.23 8.09
CA GLY A 99 9.23 12.00 6.93
C GLY A 99 10.20 11.25 6.00
N ARG A 100 10.55 9.98 6.28
CA ARG A 100 11.28 9.14 5.33
C ARG A 100 10.34 8.52 4.29
N VAL A 101 10.92 7.91 3.27
CA VAL A 101 10.19 7.27 2.17
C VAL A 101 10.68 5.84 1.99
N ILE A 102 9.78 4.89 1.82
CA ILE A 102 10.11 3.54 1.35
C ILE A 102 10.07 3.54 -0.18
N ASP A 103 11.22 3.30 -0.80
CA ASP A 103 11.35 3.01 -2.23
C ASP A 103 11.24 1.50 -2.45
N ALA A 104 10.05 1.01 -2.80
CA ALA A 104 9.83 -0.40 -3.11
C ALA A 104 10.25 -0.79 -4.54
N GLY A 105 10.80 0.11 -5.32
CA GLY A 105 11.54 -0.19 -6.55
C GLY A 105 12.81 -0.99 -6.24
N VAL A 106 13.44 -0.72 -5.08
CA VAL A 106 14.66 -1.39 -4.60
C VAL A 106 14.34 -2.29 -3.42
N ARG A 107 14.64 -3.59 -3.53
CA ARG A 107 14.36 -4.61 -2.49
C ARG A 107 12.88 -4.69 -2.07
N GLY A 108 11.97 -4.20 -2.90
CA GLY A 108 10.52 -4.26 -2.64
C GLY A 108 9.98 -5.69 -2.75
N ASN A 109 8.79 -5.87 -2.20
CA ASN A 109 8.07 -7.14 -2.25
C ASN A 109 6.75 -7.01 -3.03
N ALA A 110 5.88 -8.01 -2.95
CA ALA A 110 4.60 -8.03 -3.66
C ALA A 110 3.66 -6.87 -3.30
N ALA A 111 3.81 -6.26 -2.11
CA ALA A 111 2.94 -5.15 -1.66
C ALA A 111 2.98 -3.94 -2.60
N ARG A 112 4.10 -3.70 -3.30
CA ARG A 112 4.21 -2.61 -4.28
C ARG A 112 3.21 -2.69 -5.42
N TRP A 113 2.70 -3.90 -5.72
CA TRP A 113 1.73 -4.15 -6.78
C TRP A 113 0.28 -4.05 -6.33
N ILE A 114 0.00 -3.72 -5.06
CA ILE A 114 -1.36 -3.48 -4.59
C ILE A 114 -1.84 -2.16 -5.18
N ASN A 115 -2.88 -2.22 -6.01
CA ASN A 115 -3.42 -1.08 -6.74
C ASN A 115 -4.24 -0.15 -5.85
N HIS A 116 -4.46 1.08 -6.34
CA HIS A 116 -5.34 2.04 -5.70
C HIS A 116 -6.82 1.70 -5.91
N SER A 117 -7.63 1.93 -4.89
CA SER A 117 -9.08 2.05 -5.03
C SER A 117 -9.64 3.17 -4.14
N CYS A 118 -10.66 3.87 -4.66
CA CYS A 118 -11.42 4.85 -3.89
C CYS A 118 -12.39 4.19 -2.89
N GLN A 119 -12.68 2.88 -3.07
CA GLN A 119 -13.42 2.02 -2.12
C GLN A 119 -12.58 0.77 -1.77
N PRO A 120 -11.50 0.95 -1.01
CA PRO A 120 -10.50 -0.08 -0.80
C PRO A 120 -10.97 -1.17 0.15
N ASN A 121 -10.43 -2.38 -0.01
CA ASN A 121 -10.59 -3.50 0.91
C ASN A 121 -9.43 -3.65 1.90
N CYS A 122 -8.36 -2.87 1.74
CA CYS A 122 -7.23 -2.83 2.65
C CYS A 122 -6.98 -1.41 3.16
N VAL A 123 -6.20 -1.30 4.23
CA VAL A 123 -5.70 -0.06 4.79
C VAL A 123 -4.22 -0.23 5.16
N PRO A 124 -3.34 0.69 4.75
CA PRO A 124 -1.98 0.72 5.25
C PRO A 124 -1.95 1.37 6.63
N TYR A 125 -1.10 0.85 7.52
CA TYR A 125 -0.74 1.50 8.77
C TYR A 125 0.75 1.33 9.06
N GLU A 126 1.32 2.24 9.82
CA GLU A 126 2.69 2.20 10.30
C GLU A 126 2.69 1.79 11.76
N ASP A 127 3.54 0.82 12.15
CA ASP A 127 3.71 0.41 13.54
C ASP A 127 4.73 1.29 14.28
N ASP A 128 4.94 1.02 15.57
CA ASP A 128 5.85 1.79 16.43
C ASP A 128 7.32 1.66 16.01
N GLU A 129 7.69 0.63 15.25
CA GLU A 129 9.03 0.45 14.66
C GLU A 129 9.16 1.09 13.27
N GLY A 130 8.14 1.79 12.82
CA GLY A 130 8.10 2.46 11.52
C GLY A 130 7.97 1.47 10.35
N ARG A 131 7.46 0.25 10.57
CA ARG A 131 7.16 -0.70 9.50
C ARG A 131 5.74 -0.47 9.00
N VAL A 132 5.54 -0.54 7.70
CA VAL A 132 4.21 -0.37 7.10
C VAL A 132 3.61 -1.73 6.80
N PHE A 133 2.40 -1.98 7.33
CA PHE A 133 1.62 -3.17 7.06
C PHE A 133 0.37 -2.84 6.27
N ILE A 134 -0.02 -3.76 5.40
CA ILE A 134 -1.30 -3.72 4.68
C ILE A 134 -2.28 -4.63 5.40
N GLU A 135 -3.26 -4.05 6.07
CA GLU A 135 -4.30 -4.75 6.84
C GLU A 135 -5.60 -4.88 6.03
N ALA A 136 -6.32 -5.98 6.21
CA ALA A 136 -7.66 -6.16 5.64
C ALA A 136 -8.68 -5.28 6.37
N LYS A 137 -9.24 -4.29 5.68
CA LYS A 137 -10.27 -3.37 6.20
C LYS A 137 -11.63 -4.05 6.39
N ARG A 138 -11.92 -5.09 5.61
CA ARG A 138 -13.09 -5.95 5.67
C ARG A 138 -12.69 -7.40 5.38
N VAL A 139 -13.62 -8.32 5.46
CA VAL A 139 -13.40 -9.66 4.92
C VAL A 139 -13.15 -9.58 3.42
N ILE A 140 -12.07 -10.20 2.94
CA ILE A 140 -11.69 -10.26 1.53
C ILE A 140 -11.83 -11.71 1.09
N ARG A 141 -12.61 -11.97 0.04
CA ARG A 141 -12.84 -13.33 -0.48
C ARG A 141 -11.69 -13.77 -1.38
N ALA A 142 -11.51 -15.09 -1.52
CA ALA A 142 -10.58 -15.62 -2.51
C ALA A 142 -10.91 -15.08 -3.92
N GLY A 143 -9.87 -14.68 -4.66
CA GLY A 143 -9.99 -14.10 -5.99
C GLY A 143 -10.16 -12.57 -6.02
N GLU A 144 -10.52 -11.92 -4.90
CA GLU A 144 -10.59 -10.45 -4.87
C GLU A 144 -9.20 -9.82 -5.00
N GLU A 145 -9.11 -8.73 -5.76
CA GLU A 145 -7.91 -7.90 -5.81
C GLU A 145 -7.79 -7.06 -4.54
N LEU A 146 -6.60 -7.06 -3.94
CA LEU A 146 -6.26 -6.20 -2.81
C LEU A 146 -6.05 -4.77 -3.31
N SER A 147 -6.61 -3.81 -2.60
CA SER A 147 -6.46 -2.39 -2.93
C SER A 147 -6.49 -1.52 -1.68
N TYR A 148 -5.75 -0.41 -1.71
CA TYR A 148 -5.86 0.61 -0.67
C TYR A 148 -5.95 2.01 -1.27
N ASP A 149 -6.37 2.99 -0.49
CA ASP A 149 -6.43 4.38 -0.92
C ASP A 149 -5.03 4.99 -0.83
N TYR A 150 -4.44 5.33 -1.97
CA TYR A 150 -3.06 5.85 -2.02
C TYR A 150 -2.92 7.22 -1.36
N ARG A 151 -3.93 8.07 -1.45
CA ARG A 151 -3.89 9.45 -0.94
C ARG A 151 -2.61 10.17 -1.33
N LEU A 152 -2.31 10.15 -2.63
CA LEU A 152 -1.06 10.72 -3.13
C LEU A 152 -0.97 12.20 -2.79
N ASN A 153 0.06 12.57 -2.07
CA ASN A 153 0.38 13.97 -1.78
C ASN A 153 1.30 14.50 -2.89
N VAL A 154 0.79 15.46 -3.65
CA VAL A 154 1.56 16.17 -4.69
C VAL A 154 1.49 17.64 -4.39
N PRO A 155 2.62 18.31 -4.09
CA PRO A 155 2.62 19.73 -3.78
C PRO A 155 2.22 20.60 -4.98
N GLY A 156 1.61 21.74 -4.69
CA GLY A 156 1.24 22.74 -5.68
C GLY A 156 -0.25 22.76 -6.03
N ARG A 157 -0.61 23.61 -7.03
CA ARG A 157 -1.99 23.80 -7.48
C ARG A 157 -2.46 22.58 -8.29
N ARG A 158 -3.68 22.12 -8.03
CA ARG A 158 -4.33 21.04 -8.80
C ARG A 158 -4.80 21.57 -10.16
N SER A 159 -3.92 21.51 -11.15
CA SER A 159 -4.28 21.79 -12.54
C SER A 159 -5.01 20.60 -13.17
N ALA A 160 -5.75 20.84 -14.26
CA ALA A 160 -6.39 19.77 -15.05
C ALA A 160 -5.36 18.72 -15.52
N ARG A 161 -4.16 19.16 -15.93
CA ARG A 161 -3.04 18.28 -16.32
C ARG A 161 -2.60 17.38 -15.15
N LEU A 162 -2.46 17.94 -13.94
CA LEU A 162 -2.08 17.16 -12.76
C LEU A 162 -3.14 16.12 -12.44
N LEU A 163 -4.42 16.49 -12.48
CA LEU A 163 -5.53 15.57 -12.24
C LEU A 163 -5.56 14.43 -13.28
N ALA A 164 -5.28 14.72 -14.54
CA ALA A 164 -5.21 13.72 -15.61
C ALA A 164 -4.06 12.72 -15.38
N ASN A 165 -2.88 13.18 -14.94
CA ASN A 165 -1.72 12.34 -14.65
C ASN A 165 -1.97 11.35 -13.49
N TYR A 166 -2.85 11.73 -12.56
CA TYR A 166 -3.22 10.91 -11.40
C TYR A 166 -4.68 10.45 -11.45
N ALA A 167 -5.22 10.29 -12.66
CA ALA A 167 -6.58 9.80 -12.86
C ALA A 167 -6.76 8.39 -12.29
N CYS A 168 -7.84 8.19 -11.54
CA CYS A 168 -8.18 6.90 -10.96
C CYS A 168 -9.01 6.05 -11.94
N ARG A 169 -8.64 4.77 -12.08
CA ARG A 169 -9.33 3.78 -12.92
C ARG A 169 -9.85 2.60 -12.10
N CYS A 170 -10.11 2.78 -10.79
CA CYS A 170 -10.46 1.67 -9.90
C CYS A 170 -11.84 1.04 -10.17
N GLY A 171 -12.70 1.64 -10.99
CA GLY A 171 -14.04 1.13 -11.32
C GLY A 171 -15.05 1.14 -10.15
N ALA A 172 -14.69 1.70 -8.99
CA ALA A 172 -15.58 1.72 -7.83
C ALA A 172 -16.79 2.65 -8.08
N PRO A 173 -18.02 2.30 -7.61
CA PRO A 173 -19.22 3.14 -7.79
C PRO A 173 -19.08 4.57 -7.24
N ARG A 174 -18.26 4.76 -6.20
CA ARG A 174 -17.95 6.08 -5.62
C ARG A 174 -16.50 6.49 -5.92
N CYS A 175 -16.07 6.27 -7.16
CA CYS A 175 -14.74 6.69 -7.58
C CYS A 175 -14.61 8.21 -7.58
N ARG A 176 -13.53 8.73 -6.96
CA ARG A 176 -13.22 10.18 -6.93
C ARG A 176 -12.66 10.71 -8.25
N GLY A 177 -12.38 9.83 -9.21
CA GLY A 177 -11.70 10.19 -10.46
C GLY A 177 -10.21 10.48 -10.31
N SER A 178 -9.66 10.48 -9.09
CA SER A 178 -8.25 10.80 -8.82
C SER A 178 -7.68 9.95 -7.69
N MET A 179 -6.38 9.62 -7.77
CA MET A 179 -5.60 8.96 -6.72
C MET A 179 -5.02 9.95 -5.70
N LEU A 180 -5.14 11.26 -5.96
CA LEU A 180 -4.66 12.30 -5.06
C LEU A 180 -5.46 12.31 -3.76
N ASP A 181 -4.81 12.73 -2.67
CA ASP A 181 -5.51 12.93 -1.39
C ASP A 181 -6.62 13.97 -1.53
N PRO A 182 -7.87 13.68 -1.11
CA PRO A 182 -8.92 14.68 -1.14
C PRO A 182 -8.54 15.84 -0.20
N ARG A 183 -8.36 17.05 -0.73
CA ARG A 183 -8.15 18.23 0.13
C ARG A 183 -9.40 18.45 0.97
N LYS A 184 -9.21 18.67 2.26
CA LYS A 184 -10.28 19.21 3.12
C LYS A 184 -10.71 20.54 2.53
N LYS A 185 -12.01 20.72 2.32
CA LYS A 185 -12.61 22.01 1.99
C LYS A 185 -12.45 22.96 3.16
#